data_a096f41cb8e4a979133cf36948092dda
#
_entry.id   a096f41cb8e4a979133cf36948092dda
#
_cell.length_a   1.000
_cell.length_b   1.000
_cell.length_c   1.000
_cell.angle_alpha   90.00
_cell.angle_beta   90.00
_cell.angle_gamma   90.00
#
_symmetry.space_group_name_H-M   'P 1'
#
loop_
_entity.id
_entity.type
_entity.pdbx_description
1 polymer ?
#
loop_
_entity_poly.entity_id
_entity_poly.type
_entity_poly.pdbx_seq_one_letter_code
_entity_poly.pdbx_strand_id
1 'polypeptide(L)'
;MKYSIQTLNKISKAGTDRFCDAYTISDDAKDPDAILVRSASLHDTSFGDNLKAIARAGAGVNNIPLDRCSEAGICVFNTPGANANAVKELVLTGLLISSRKIPEAMAWAATLKDGETSVAKQVEKGKSQFAGPEIKGKTPVSYTHLTL
;
A
#
# COMPACT_ATOMS: atom_id res chain seq x y z
N MET A 1 -26.12 -15.45 19.45
CA MET A 1 -24.95 -16.11 18.85
C MET A 1 -23.93 -15.04 18.57
N LYS A 2 -22.66 -15.18 18.96
CA LYS A 2 -21.61 -14.22 18.62
C LYS A 2 -20.71 -14.84 17.56
N TYR A 3 -20.40 -14.09 16.53
CA TYR A 3 -19.46 -14.50 15.48
C TYR A 3 -18.04 -14.09 15.87
N SER A 4 -17.08 -14.95 15.60
CA SER A 4 -15.66 -14.71 15.85
C SER A 4 -14.95 -14.24 14.58
N ILE A 5 -14.25 -13.13 14.65
CA ILE A 5 -13.46 -12.59 13.53
C ILE A 5 -11.99 -12.56 13.95
N GLN A 6 -11.15 -13.24 13.19
CA GLN A 6 -9.71 -13.13 13.33
C GLN A 6 -9.15 -11.97 12.50
N THR A 7 -8.26 -11.17 13.07
CA THR A 7 -7.49 -10.18 12.32
C THR A 7 -6.06 -10.66 12.12
N LEU A 8 -5.63 -10.67 10.87
CA LEU A 8 -4.25 -10.95 10.50
C LEU A 8 -3.59 -9.69 9.96
N ASN A 9 -2.47 -9.31 10.53
CA ASN A 9 -1.83 -8.00 10.39
C ASN A 9 -2.62 -6.88 11.10
N LYS A 10 -2.07 -5.66 11.02
CA LYS A 10 -2.73 -4.49 11.60
C LYS A 10 -3.89 -4.04 10.71
N ILE A 11 -5.12 -4.29 11.16
CA ILE A 11 -6.34 -3.75 10.56
C ILE A 11 -6.69 -2.43 11.26
N SER A 12 -7.16 -1.44 10.49
CA SER A 12 -7.51 -0.13 11.03
C SER A 12 -8.68 -0.20 11.99
N LYS A 13 -8.56 0.45 13.15
CA LYS A 13 -9.66 0.60 14.11
C LYS A 13 -10.89 1.27 13.50
N ALA A 14 -10.72 2.22 12.58
CA ALA A 14 -11.83 2.84 11.86
C ALA A 14 -12.74 1.83 11.12
N GLY A 15 -12.21 0.65 10.78
CA GLY A 15 -12.97 -0.46 10.23
C GLY A 15 -13.53 -1.38 11.31
N THR A 16 -12.69 -1.81 12.26
CA THR A 16 -13.10 -2.78 13.30
C THR A 16 -14.10 -2.20 14.28
N ASP A 17 -14.05 -0.91 14.58
CA ASP A 17 -15.00 -0.23 15.47
C ASP A 17 -16.43 -0.10 14.88
N ARG A 18 -16.62 -0.48 13.62
CA ARG A 18 -17.94 -0.52 12.97
C ARG A 18 -18.70 -1.82 13.18
N PHE A 19 -18.06 -2.84 13.73
CA PHE A 19 -18.73 -4.09 14.06
C PHE A 19 -19.53 -3.92 15.36
N CYS A 20 -20.76 -4.41 15.35
CA CYS A 20 -21.62 -4.39 16.54
C CYS A 20 -21.27 -5.53 17.51
N ASP A 21 -21.93 -5.57 18.66
CA ASP A 21 -21.72 -6.54 19.74
C ASP A 21 -21.96 -8.02 19.35
N ALA A 22 -22.53 -8.27 18.17
CA ALA A 22 -22.69 -9.62 17.63
C ALA A 22 -21.35 -10.23 17.17
N TYR A 23 -20.29 -9.43 17.07
CA TYR A 23 -18.97 -9.86 16.60
C TYR A 23 -17.94 -9.72 17.71
N THR A 24 -17.07 -10.70 17.82
CA THR A 24 -15.87 -10.64 18.66
C THR A 24 -14.66 -10.64 17.75
N ILE A 25 -13.81 -9.62 17.86
CA ILE A 25 -12.63 -9.44 17.01
C ILE A 25 -11.38 -9.69 17.86
N SER A 26 -10.51 -10.58 17.41
CA SER A 26 -9.23 -10.89 18.04
C SER A 26 -8.22 -11.34 17.00
N ASP A 27 -6.93 -11.09 17.25
CA ASP A 27 -5.82 -11.63 16.47
C ASP A 27 -5.51 -13.10 16.85
N ASP A 28 -5.91 -13.51 18.04
CA ASP A 28 -5.71 -14.87 18.58
C ASP A 28 -6.93 -15.79 18.43
N ALA A 29 -7.95 -15.39 17.66
CA ALA A 29 -9.16 -16.19 17.51
C ALA A 29 -8.85 -17.58 16.95
N LYS A 30 -9.25 -18.61 17.67
CA LYS A 30 -9.18 -20.01 17.22
C LYS A 30 -10.47 -20.36 16.50
N ASP A 31 -10.36 -20.99 15.32
CA ASP A 31 -11.49 -21.41 14.51
C ASP A 31 -12.54 -20.29 14.26
N PRO A 32 -12.13 -19.16 13.63
CA PRO A 32 -12.98 -17.99 13.45
C PRO A 32 -14.05 -18.22 12.38
N ASP A 33 -15.20 -17.52 12.50
CA ASP A 33 -16.21 -17.45 11.43
C ASP A 33 -15.77 -16.63 10.24
N ALA A 34 -14.87 -15.63 10.46
CA ALA A 34 -14.32 -14.80 9.39
C ALA A 34 -12.88 -14.37 9.69
N ILE A 35 -12.13 -14.07 8.63
CA ILE A 35 -10.76 -13.53 8.71
C ILE A 35 -10.71 -12.17 8.03
N LEU A 36 -10.16 -11.17 8.72
CA LEU A 36 -9.72 -9.91 8.12
C LEU A 36 -8.22 -9.93 7.94
N VAL A 37 -7.74 -9.84 6.69
CA VAL A 37 -6.32 -9.93 6.36
C VAL A 37 -5.87 -8.75 5.50
N ARG A 38 -4.60 -8.36 5.59
CA ARG A 38 -3.99 -7.38 4.69
C ARG A 38 -2.92 -8.00 3.81
N SER A 39 -1.81 -8.45 4.38
CA SER A 39 -0.64 -8.95 3.65
C SER A 39 -0.16 -10.34 4.08
N ALA A 40 -0.70 -10.90 5.16
CA ALA A 40 -0.34 -12.26 5.56
C ALA A 40 -0.74 -13.26 4.49
N SER A 41 0.13 -14.24 4.23
CA SER A 41 -0.18 -15.36 3.35
C SER A 41 -1.10 -16.35 4.04
N LEU A 42 -2.14 -16.79 3.35
CA LEU A 42 -3.07 -17.82 3.79
C LEU A 42 -2.89 -19.15 3.04
N HIS A 43 -1.87 -19.26 2.19
CA HIS A 43 -1.65 -20.45 1.37
C HIS A 43 -1.37 -21.69 2.22
N ASP A 44 -0.63 -21.54 3.31
CA ASP A 44 -0.27 -22.63 4.22
C ASP A 44 -1.17 -22.71 5.46
N THR A 45 -2.22 -21.87 5.52
CA THR A 45 -3.15 -21.84 6.66
C THR A 45 -4.20 -22.94 6.50
N SER A 46 -4.41 -23.72 7.54
CA SER A 46 -5.56 -24.63 7.61
C SER A 46 -6.81 -23.85 8.00
N PHE A 47 -7.88 -24.01 7.24
CA PHE A 47 -9.17 -23.40 7.53
C PHE A 47 -10.02 -24.37 8.33
N GLY A 48 -10.64 -23.88 9.43
CA GLY A 48 -11.62 -24.64 10.19
C GLY A 48 -12.98 -24.66 9.48
N ASP A 49 -13.83 -25.60 9.89
CA ASP A 49 -15.15 -25.80 9.29
C ASP A 49 -16.12 -24.61 9.54
N ASN A 50 -15.81 -23.77 10.54
CA ASN A 50 -16.62 -22.59 10.86
C ASN A 50 -16.32 -21.39 9.95
N LEU A 51 -15.21 -21.39 9.22
CA LEU A 51 -14.80 -20.24 8.42
C LEU A 51 -15.73 -20.04 7.21
N LYS A 52 -16.43 -18.92 7.18
CA LYS A 52 -17.40 -18.55 6.13
C LYS A 52 -16.92 -17.49 5.19
N ALA A 53 -16.02 -16.61 5.67
CA ALA A 53 -15.59 -15.46 4.89
C ALA A 53 -14.15 -15.04 5.18
N ILE A 54 -13.46 -14.56 4.13
CA ILE A 54 -12.17 -13.89 4.23
C ILE A 54 -12.30 -12.53 3.56
N ALA A 55 -11.97 -11.45 4.27
CA ALA A 55 -11.98 -10.11 3.69
C ALA A 55 -10.58 -9.52 3.71
N ARG A 56 -10.09 -9.13 2.52
CA ARG A 56 -8.78 -8.50 2.36
C ARG A 56 -8.88 -6.97 2.37
N ALA A 57 -8.14 -6.34 3.27
CA ALA A 57 -7.92 -4.90 3.25
C ALA A 57 -6.89 -4.53 2.16
N GLY A 58 -7.31 -4.59 0.90
CA GLY A 58 -6.50 -4.31 -0.28
C GLY A 58 -7.14 -4.84 -1.57
N ALA A 59 -6.61 -4.43 -2.72
CA ALA A 59 -7.18 -4.76 -4.02
C ALA A 59 -6.81 -6.18 -4.51
N GLY A 60 -5.54 -6.58 -4.40
CA GLY A 60 -5.09 -7.90 -4.83
C GLY A 60 -5.54 -9.00 -3.88
N VAL A 61 -5.53 -10.25 -4.33
CA VAL A 61 -5.91 -11.43 -3.54
C VAL A 61 -4.88 -12.57 -3.64
N ASN A 62 -3.69 -12.24 -4.12
CA ASN A 62 -2.61 -13.19 -4.36
C ASN A 62 -2.08 -13.91 -3.11
N ASN A 63 -2.39 -13.39 -1.92
CA ASN A 63 -2.06 -14.00 -0.63
C ASN A 63 -3.16 -14.91 -0.08
N ILE A 64 -4.24 -15.12 -0.83
CA ILE A 64 -5.39 -15.95 -0.45
C ILE A 64 -5.54 -17.11 -1.44
N PRO A 65 -5.62 -18.36 -1.00
CA PRO A 65 -5.79 -19.52 -1.87
C PRO A 65 -7.24 -19.63 -2.37
N LEU A 66 -7.59 -18.90 -3.43
CA LEU A 66 -8.96 -18.75 -3.92
C LEU A 66 -9.61 -20.09 -4.26
N ASP A 67 -8.87 -21.00 -4.90
CA ASP A 67 -9.40 -22.31 -5.28
C ASP A 67 -9.82 -23.12 -4.05
N ARG A 68 -8.97 -23.18 -3.03
CA ARG A 68 -9.28 -23.83 -1.76
C ARG A 68 -10.48 -23.17 -1.03
N CYS A 69 -10.55 -21.85 -1.08
CA CYS A 69 -11.68 -21.12 -0.49
C CYS A 69 -13.00 -21.48 -1.22
N SER A 70 -12.95 -21.56 -2.55
CA SER A 70 -14.10 -21.92 -3.37
C SER A 70 -14.58 -23.34 -3.10
N GLU A 71 -13.65 -24.30 -3.04
CA GLU A 71 -13.95 -25.70 -2.72
C GLU A 71 -14.56 -25.85 -1.33
N ALA A 72 -14.10 -25.07 -0.36
CA ALA A 72 -14.60 -25.05 1.02
C ALA A 72 -15.86 -24.19 1.22
N GLY A 73 -16.36 -23.52 0.18
CA GLY A 73 -17.53 -22.63 0.28
C GLY A 73 -17.26 -21.34 1.06
N ILE A 74 -15.99 -20.89 1.15
CA ILE A 74 -15.58 -19.67 1.84
C ILE A 74 -15.67 -18.48 0.88
N CYS A 75 -16.46 -17.47 1.23
CA CYS A 75 -16.56 -16.25 0.45
C CYS A 75 -15.31 -15.37 0.62
N VAL A 76 -14.70 -14.90 -0.47
CA VAL A 76 -13.55 -13.99 -0.43
C VAL A 76 -13.93 -12.61 -0.92
N PHE A 77 -13.64 -11.59 -0.11
CA PHE A 77 -13.88 -10.18 -0.42
C PHE A 77 -12.56 -9.41 -0.47
N ASN A 78 -12.52 -8.39 -1.30
CA ASN A 78 -11.41 -7.45 -1.37
C ASN A 78 -11.90 -6.00 -1.42
N THR A 79 -10.99 -5.03 -1.31
CA THR A 79 -11.31 -3.59 -1.32
C THR A 79 -10.56 -2.87 -2.44
N PRO A 80 -10.98 -3.07 -3.72
CA PRO A 80 -10.33 -2.41 -4.85
C PRO A 80 -10.55 -0.89 -4.77
N GLY A 81 -9.52 -0.13 -5.13
CA GLY A 81 -9.59 1.32 -5.21
C GLY A 81 -9.45 2.09 -3.89
N ALA A 82 -9.46 1.43 -2.73
CA ALA A 82 -9.40 2.10 -1.43
C ALA A 82 -8.17 2.99 -1.23
N ASN A 83 -7.02 2.64 -1.83
CA ASN A 83 -5.78 3.40 -1.77
C ASN A 83 -5.37 4.01 -3.13
N ALA A 84 -6.24 3.99 -4.14
CA ALA A 84 -5.90 4.41 -5.50
C ALA A 84 -5.39 5.86 -5.57
N ASN A 85 -5.99 6.77 -4.81
CA ASN A 85 -5.55 8.17 -4.78
C ASN A 85 -4.15 8.31 -4.17
N ALA A 86 -3.86 7.62 -3.08
CA ALA A 86 -2.54 7.67 -2.44
C ALA A 86 -1.45 7.10 -3.37
N VAL A 87 -1.75 6.02 -4.09
CA VAL A 87 -0.84 5.45 -5.10
C VAL A 87 -0.62 6.44 -6.25
N LYS A 88 -1.68 7.07 -6.76
CA LYS A 88 -1.59 8.10 -7.81
C LYS A 88 -0.66 9.24 -7.40
N GLU A 89 -0.82 9.77 -6.20
CA GLU A 89 0.02 10.86 -5.68
C GLU A 89 1.49 10.44 -5.56
N LEU A 90 1.74 9.22 -5.12
CA LEU A 90 3.10 8.67 -5.04
C LEU A 90 3.72 8.49 -6.43
N VAL A 91 2.95 8.03 -7.42
CA VAL A 91 3.41 7.91 -8.81
C VAL A 91 3.75 9.28 -9.38
N LEU A 92 2.89 10.28 -9.20
CA LEU A 92 3.17 11.65 -9.65
C LEU A 92 4.44 12.21 -8.98
N THR A 93 4.60 11.96 -7.69
CA THR A 93 5.81 12.35 -6.94
C THR A 93 7.05 11.68 -7.55
N GLY A 94 7.00 10.38 -7.81
CA GLY A 94 8.11 9.65 -8.44
C GLY A 94 8.47 10.18 -9.82
N LEU A 95 7.47 10.49 -10.65
CA LEU A 95 7.68 11.08 -11.98
C LEU A 95 8.35 12.45 -11.89
N LEU A 96 7.93 13.31 -10.97
CA LEU A 96 8.54 14.63 -10.78
C LEU A 96 9.97 14.54 -10.25
N ILE A 97 10.20 13.68 -9.25
CA ILE A 97 11.53 13.45 -8.67
C ILE A 97 12.52 12.96 -9.72
N SER A 98 12.12 11.95 -10.51
CA SER A 98 13.00 11.36 -11.52
C SER A 98 13.28 12.31 -12.69
N SER A 99 12.28 13.09 -13.14
CA SER A 99 12.46 14.01 -14.27
C SER A 99 13.31 15.23 -13.94
N ARG A 100 13.36 15.66 -12.69
CA ARG A 100 14.04 16.90 -12.26
C ARG A 100 15.28 16.65 -11.41
N LYS A 101 15.78 15.42 -11.31
CA LYS A 101 16.98 15.04 -10.53
C LYS A 101 16.98 15.62 -9.12
N ILE A 102 15.83 15.57 -8.45
CA ILE A 102 15.64 16.21 -7.13
C ILE A 102 16.53 15.60 -6.05
N PRO A 103 16.70 14.27 -5.92
CA PRO A 103 17.57 13.68 -4.90
C PRO A 103 19.02 14.14 -5.04
N GLU A 104 19.54 14.17 -6.27
CA GLU A 104 20.90 14.60 -6.56
C GLU A 104 21.10 16.10 -6.24
N ALA A 105 20.09 16.92 -6.59
CA ALA A 105 20.10 18.35 -6.28
C ALA A 105 20.07 18.60 -4.75
N MET A 106 19.28 17.83 -4.00
CA MET A 106 19.24 17.93 -2.54
C MET A 106 20.57 17.51 -1.90
N ALA A 107 21.17 16.40 -2.36
CA ALA A 107 22.46 15.95 -1.88
C ALA A 107 23.54 17.00 -2.14
N TRP A 108 23.57 17.58 -3.34
CA TRP A 108 24.49 18.64 -3.67
C TRP A 108 24.25 19.91 -2.83
N ALA A 109 23.00 20.36 -2.69
CA ALA A 109 22.65 21.54 -1.92
C ALA A 109 23.13 21.43 -0.45
N ALA A 110 23.08 20.22 0.12
CA ALA A 110 23.58 19.97 1.48
C ALA A 110 25.12 20.13 1.63
N THR A 111 25.86 20.13 0.53
CA THR A 111 27.32 20.32 0.55
C THR A 111 27.74 21.80 0.45
N LEU A 112 26.80 22.69 0.09
CA LEU A 112 27.09 24.11 -0.11
C LEU A 112 27.38 24.81 1.23
N LYS A 113 28.46 25.58 1.28
CA LYS A 113 28.86 26.38 2.46
C LYS A 113 29.41 27.71 1.99
N ASP A 114 29.19 28.75 2.79
CA ASP A 114 29.88 30.02 2.59
C ASP A 114 31.41 29.87 2.86
N GLY A 115 32.18 30.43 1.99
CA GLY A 115 33.61 30.37 2.04
C GLY A 115 34.18 31.46 1.10
N GLU A 116 35.22 31.16 0.30
CA GLU A 116 35.75 32.08 -0.73
C GLU A 116 34.68 32.50 -1.74
N THR A 117 33.69 31.66 -1.98
CA THR A 117 32.56 31.94 -2.86
C THR A 117 31.27 31.79 -2.07
N SER A 118 30.37 32.77 -2.12
CA SER A 118 29.07 32.72 -1.45
C SER A 118 28.20 31.60 -2.01
N VAL A 119 27.32 31.00 -1.16
CA VAL A 119 26.37 29.96 -1.55
C VAL A 119 25.56 30.38 -2.78
N ALA A 120 25.11 31.64 -2.85
CA ALA A 120 24.35 32.14 -4.00
C ALA A 120 25.12 31.98 -5.34
N LYS A 121 26.41 32.31 -5.37
CA LYS A 121 27.24 32.13 -6.56
C LYS A 121 27.51 30.67 -6.89
N GLN A 122 27.66 29.81 -5.87
CA GLN A 122 27.82 28.38 -6.07
C GLN A 122 26.53 27.79 -6.69
N VAL A 123 25.32 28.19 -6.19
CA VAL A 123 24.04 27.79 -6.75
C VAL A 123 23.91 28.19 -8.21
N GLU A 124 24.20 29.47 -8.57
CA GLU A 124 24.10 29.93 -9.96
C GLU A 124 25.04 29.14 -10.88
N LYS A 125 26.23 28.80 -10.44
CA LYS A 125 27.19 28.03 -11.22
C LYS A 125 26.81 26.56 -11.38
N GLY A 126 26.17 25.95 -10.35
CA GLY A 126 25.97 24.51 -10.29
C GLY A 126 24.56 24.04 -10.66
N LYS A 127 23.52 24.88 -10.55
CA LYS A 127 22.12 24.48 -10.71
C LYS A 127 21.78 23.83 -12.06
N SER A 128 22.47 24.17 -13.12
CA SER A 128 22.20 23.66 -14.47
C SER A 128 22.44 22.14 -14.62
N GLN A 129 23.29 21.55 -13.79
CA GLN A 129 23.56 20.11 -13.82
C GLN A 129 22.33 19.27 -13.44
N PHE A 130 21.37 19.87 -12.75
CA PHE A 130 20.13 19.23 -12.34
C PHE A 130 18.95 19.54 -13.27
N ALA A 131 19.21 20.13 -14.42
CA ALA A 131 18.19 20.30 -15.45
C ALA A 131 17.65 18.95 -15.90
N GLY A 132 16.34 18.90 -16.13
CA GLY A 132 15.66 17.70 -16.60
C GLY A 132 14.39 18.07 -17.36
N PRO A 133 13.78 17.11 -18.07
CA PRO A 133 12.59 17.35 -18.87
C PRO A 133 11.38 17.67 -17.99
N GLU A 134 10.46 18.47 -18.50
CA GLU A 134 9.15 18.65 -17.91
C GLU A 134 8.27 17.44 -18.23
N ILE A 135 7.35 17.12 -17.30
CA ILE A 135 6.36 16.05 -17.53
C ILE A 135 5.15 16.54 -18.34
N LYS A 136 5.06 17.85 -18.60
CA LYS A 136 4.01 18.46 -19.44
C LYS A 136 3.95 17.79 -20.82
N GLY A 137 2.76 17.39 -21.22
CA GLY A 137 2.53 16.72 -22.51
C GLY A 137 3.00 15.26 -22.56
N LYS A 138 3.47 14.69 -21.47
CA LYS A 138 3.79 13.26 -21.35
C LYS A 138 2.56 12.48 -20.91
N THR A 139 2.39 11.29 -21.46
CA THR A 139 1.33 10.37 -21.05
C THR A 139 1.94 9.24 -20.23
N PRO A 140 1.64 9.13 -18.93
CA PRO A 140 2.09 7.99 -18.14
C PRO A 140 1.34 6.74 -18.58
N VAL A 141 2.05 5.63 -18.68
CA VAL A 141 1.46 4.31 -18.89
C VAL A 141 1.51 3.56 -17.58
N SER A 142 0.36 3.12 -17.10
CA SER A 142 0.25 2.29 -15.91
C SER A 142 -0.42 0.97 -16.28
N TYR A 143 0.17 -0.13 -15.82
CA TYR A 143 -0.41 -1.45 -15.96
C TYR A 143 -1.44 -1.64 -14.84
N THR A 144 -2.73 -1.62 -15.20
CA THR A 144 -3.84 -1.71 -14.24
C THR A 144 -3.97 -3.09 -13.57
N HIS A 145 -3.24 -4.09 -14.03
CA HIS A 145 -3.21 -5.45 -13.47
C HIS A 145 -2.03 -5.73 -12.53
N LEU A 146 -1.23 -4.71 -12.19
CA LEU A 146 -0.28 -4.82 -11.09
C LEU A 146 -1.07 -4.83 -9.78
N THR A 147 -1.52 -6.01 -9.42
CA THR A 147 -1.85 -6.31 -8.03
C THR A 147 -0.53 -6.40 -7.28
N LEU A 148 -0.11 -5.27 -6.75
CA LEU A 148 0.99 -5.20 -5.80
C LEU A 148 0.50 -5.63 -4.42
#